data_bb15d31922cd6a763aaa25feced3f9a0
#
_entry.id   bb15d31922cd6a763aaa25feced3f9a0
#
_cell.length_a   1.000
_cell.length_b   1.000
_cell.length_c   1.000
_cell.angle_alpha   90.00
_cell.angle_beta   90.00
_cell.angle_gamma   90.00
#
_symmetry.space_group_name_H-M   'P 1'
#
loop_
_entity.id
_entity.type
_entity.pdbx_description
1 polymer ?
#
loop_
_entity_poly.entity_id
_entity_poly.type
_entity_poly.pdbx_seq_one_letter_code
_entity_poly.pdbx_strand_id
1 'polypeptide(L)'
;KNPEITIGIFSHVLSTSKKFVRQIQRALEDRRLYELFPDVLHEKPPQRFWSADAGLIVKRKGNPKEPTVQAAGLVDGQPIGAHYDLRVYDDIVTQESTSTPEQIEKTTSARKLSLALATAAGGRAWYAGTRYHPMDTYQTLIDRKALKPRVRICMDKDGQSVLMADDKLKKLRTEMGERTFAAQMLQQPVGEGMRTFQDDWFQTLEKLPAPEKLNRY
;
A
#
# COMPACT_ATOMS: atom_id res chain seq x y z
N LYS A 1 -18.04 15.63 -3.74
CA LYS A 1 -19.33 16.02 -3.12
C LYS A 1 -20.45 15.02 -3.48
N ASN A 2 -20.16 13.72 -3.36
CA ASN A 2 -21.15 12.68 -3.56
C ASN A 2 -21.34 11.92 -2.23
N PRO A 3 -22.41 12.19 -1.47
CA PRO A 3 -22.69 11.51 -0.21
C PRO A 3 -23.10 10.04 -0.38
N GLU A 4 -23.47 9.65 -1.58
CA GLU A 4 -23.88 8.28 -1.90
C GLU A 4 -22.68 7.34 -2.14
N ILE A 5 -21.46 7.87 -2.21
CA ILE A 5 -20.25 7.09 -2.49
C ILE A 5 -20.02 6.04 -1.41
N THR A 6 -19.60 4.86 -1.83
CA THR A 6 -19.14 3.79 -0.95
C THR A 6 -17.63 3.59 -1.07
N ILE A 7 -16.93 3.63 0.06
CA ILE A 7 -15.46 3.60 0.11
C ILE A 7 -15.00 2.45 1.01
N GLY A 8 -14.27 1.50 0.43
CA GLY A 8 -13.56 0.47 1.19
C GLY A 8 -12.10 0.86 1.40
N ILE A 9 -11.66 0.90 2.65
CA ILE A 9 -10.25 1.13 3.01
C ILE A 9 -9.63 -0.21 3.38
N PHE A 10 -8.68 -0.64 2.58
CA PHE A 10 -7.98 -1.92 2.71
C PHE A 10 -6.56 -1.69 3.19
N SER A 11 -6.15 -2.38 4.23
CA SER A 11 -4.75 -2.54 4.61
C SER A 11 -4.40 -4.03 4.65
N HIS A 12 -3.14 -4.38 4.86
CA HIS A 12 -2.74 -5.79 4.96
C HIS A 12 -3.63 -6.54 5.95
N VAL A 13 -3.82 -5.98 7.14
CA VAL A 13 -4.70 -6.53 8.19
C VAL A 13 -5.82 -5.54 8.57
N LEU A 14 -6.98 -6.08 8.95
CA LEU A 14 -8.17 -5.29 9.29
C LEU A 14 -7.91 -4.28 10.42
N SER A 15 -7.11 -4.62 11.42
CA SER A 15 -6.81 -3.74 12.55
C SER A 15 -6.14 -2.43 12.14
N THR A 16 -5.33 -2.46 11.07
CA THR A 16 -4.67 -1.26 10.51
C THR A 16 -5.68 -0.36 9.80
N SER A 17 -6.51 -0.91 8.92
CA SER A 17 -7.55 -0.12 8.23
C SER A 17 -8.56 0.51 9.19
N LYS A 18 -8.88 -0.15 10.31
CA LYS A 18 -9.71 0.43 11.37
C LYS A 18 -9.08 1.68 12.01
N LYS A 19 -7.75 1.78 12.10
CA LYS A 19 -7.08 2.99 12.60
C LYS A 19 -7.32 4.18 11.67
N PHE A 20 -7.24 3.97 10.35
CA PHE A 20 -7.55 5.00 9.37
C PHE A 20 -9.02 5.42 9.43
N VAL A 21 -9.95 4.48 9.54
CA VAL A 21 -11.38 4.82 9.67
C VAL A 21 -11.67 5.62 10.95
N ARG A 22 -11.00 5.31 12.08
CA ARG A 22 -11.10 6.13 13.31
C ARG A 22 -10.57 7.55 13.10
N GLN A 23 -9.49 7.71 12.34
CA GLN A 23 -8.96 9.04 12.03
C GLN A 23 -9.92 9.83 11.14
N ILE A 24 -10.50 9.19 10.13
CA ILE A 24 -11.54 9.78 9.28
C ILE A 24 -12.76 10.15 10.13
N GLN A 25 -13.21 9.26 11.01
CA GLN A 25 -14.32 9.52 11.92
C GLN A 25 -14.11 10.82 12.71
N ARG A 26 -12.95 10.97 13.36
CA ARG A 26 -12.62 12.20 14.12
C ARG A 26 -12.61 13.45 13.24
N ALA A 27 -12.10 13.33 12.00
CA ALA A 27 -12.13 14.44 11.05
C ALA A 27 -13.55 14.82 10.64
N LEU A 28 -14.43 13.85 10.42
CA LEU A 28 -15.85 14.09 10.07
C LEU A 28 -16.68 14.63 11.26
N GLU A 29 -16.21 14.44 12.50
CA GLU A 29 -16.80 14.98 13.72
C GLU A 29 -16.32 16.40 14.03
N ASP A 30 -15.35 16.95 13.28
CA ASP A 30 -14.86 18.32 13.47
C ASP A 30 -15.97 19.33 13.14
N ARG A 31 -16.32 20.18 14.11
CA ARG A 31 -17.38 21.18 13.97
C ARG A 31 -17.17 22.11 12.77
N ARG A 32 -15.92 22.50 12.50
CA ARG A 32 -15.58 23.36 11.37
C ARG A 32 -15.90 22.69 10.05
N LEU A 33 -15.69 21.35 9.96
CA LEU A 33 -16.03 20.59 8.76
C LEU A 33 -17.55 20.46 8.60
N TYR A 34 -18.27 20.25 9.70
CA TYR A 34 -19.74 20.25 9.68
C TYR A 34 -20.31 21.61 9.22
N GLU A 35 -19.78 22.73 9.71
CA GLU A 35 -20.22 24.07 9.30
C GLU A 35 -20.02 24.31 7.79
N LEU A 36 -19.01 23.68 7.18
CA LEU A 36 -18.75 23.74 5.73
C LEU A 36 -19.65 22.79 4.90
N PHE A 37 -20.08 21.68 5.50
CA PHE A 37 -20.83 20.62 4.81
C PHE A 37 -22.04 20.11 5.62
N PRO A 38 -22.96 20.99 6.06
CA PRO A 38 -24.06 20.61 6.93
C PRO A 38 -25.05 19.65 6.26
N ASP A 39 -25.12 19.69 4.91
CA ASP A 39 -26.01 18.80 4.13
C ASP A 39 -25.48 17.36 4.03
N VAL A 40 -24.20 17.15 4.32
CA VAL A 40 -23.52 15.84 4.19
C VAL A 40 -23.19 15.27 5.56
N LEU A 41 -22.73 16.09 6.49
CA LEU A 41 -22.28 15.65 7.80
C LEU A 41 -23.39 15.74 8.85
N HIS A 42 -23.29 14.87 9.85
CA HIS A 42 -24.20 14.91 11.00
C HIS A 42 -23.67 15.91 12.02
N GLU A 43 -24.52 16.77 12.54
CA GLU A 43 -24.19 17.60 13.69
C GLU A 43 -23.91 16.75 14.94
N LYS A 44 -24.73 15.72 15.13
CA LYS A 44 -24.56 14.67 16.11
C LYS A 44 -24.62 13.33 15.39
N PRO A 45 -23.47 12.66 15.21
CA PRO A 45 -23.45 11.38 14.53
C PRO A 45 -24.34 10.35 15.22
N PRO A 46 -25.02 9.49 14.44
CA PRO A 46 -25.84 8.42 15.00
C PRO A 46 -24.95 7.38 15.70
N GLN A 47 -25.44 6.80 16.79
CA GLN A 47 -24.68 5.72 17.48
C GLN A 47 -24.49 4.49 16.62
N ARG A 48 -25.45 4.19 15.75
CA ARG A 48 -25.40 3.06 14.83
C ARG A 48 -24.72 3.46 13.53
N PHE A 49 -23.80 2.63 13.02
CA PHE A 49 -23.05 2.89 11.80
C PHE A 49 -22.21 4.17 11.83
N TRP A 50 -21.56 4.41 12.98
CA TRP A 50 -20.61 5.50 13.15
C TRP A 50 -19.43 5.05 14.02
N SER A 51 -18.75 4.01 13.54
CA SER A 51 -17.56 3.46 14.20
C SER A 51 -16.65 2.77 13.19
N ALA A 52 -15.40 2.53 13.58
CA ALA A 52 -14.46 1.79 12.73
C ALA A 52 -14.88 0.32 12.49
N ASP A 53 -15.73 -0.24 13.34
CA ASP A 53 -16.22 -1.60 13.21
C ASP A 53 -17.46 -1.69 12.33
N ALA A 54 -18.41 -0.79 12.51
CA ALA A 54 -19.66 -0.78 11.77
C ALA A 54 -19.59 0.01 10.45
N GLY A 55 -18.51 0.79 10.27
CA GLY A 55 -18.39 1.78 9.19
C GLY A 55 -19.02 3.13 9.55
N LEU A 56 -18.83 4.10 8.66
CA LEU A 56 -19.31 5.47 8.81
C LEU A 56 -20.34 5.75 7.73
N ILE A 57 -21.53 6.22 8.11
CA ILE A 57 -22.58 6.63 7.17
C ILE A 57 -22.84 8.13 7.36
N VAL A 58 -22.53 8.93 6.34
CA VAL A 58 -22.89 10.34 6.28
C VAL A 58 -24.36 10.52 5.90
N LYS A 59 -24.88 11.76 5.95
CA LYS A 59 -26.22 12.05 5.42
C LYS A 59 -26.28 11.73 3.94
N ARG A 60 -27.17 10.83 3.54
CA ARG A 60 -27.37 10.40 2.16
C ARG A 60 -28.86 10.13 1.90
N LYS A 61 -29.29 10.24 0.65
CA LYS A 61 -30.70 10.02 0.25
C LYS A 61 -30.97 8.56 -0.07
N GLY A 62 -29.98 7.89 -0.68
CA GLY A 62 -30.05 6.49 -1.02
C GLY A 62 -29.80 5.59 0.19
N ASN A 63 -30.02 4.29 0.00
CA ASN A 63 -29.74 3.27 1.01
C ASN A 63 -28.85 2.17 0.41
N PRO A 64 -27.61 2.49 -0.04
CA PRO A 64 -26.68 1.46 -0.46
C PRO A 64 -26.39 0.53 0.72
N LYS A 65 -26.13 -0.74 0.41
CA LYS A 65 -25.82 -1.78 1.40
C LYS A 65 -24.58 -1.43 2.24
N GLU A 66 -23.55 -0.88 1.57
CA GLU A 66 -22.29 -0.55 2.18
C GLU A 66 -22.33 0.83 2.86
N PRO A 67 -21.58 1.03 3.98
CA PRO A 67 -21.37 2.34 4.56
C PRO A 67 -20.66 3.29 3.59
N THR A 68 -20.71 4.60 3.88
CA THR A 68 -19.92 5.60 3.16
C THR A 68 -18.42 5.29 3.24
N VAL A 69 -17.95 4.88 4.43
CA VAL A 69 -16.55 4.45 4.63
C VAL A 69 -16.54 3.19 5.48
N GLN A 70 -15.83 2.17 5.04
CA GLN A 70 -15.68 0.90 5.75
C GLN A 70 -14.22 0.45 5.78
N ALA A 71 -13.80 -0.09 6.93
CA ALA A 71 -12.51 -0.76 7.07
C ALA A 71 -12.57 -2.20 6.56
N ALA A 72 -11.52 -2.64 5.88
CA ALA A 72 -11.36 -4.01 5.41
C ALA A 72 -9.90 -4.46 5.54
N GLY A 73 -9.69 -5.74 5.88
CA GLY A 73 -8.39 -6.38 5.73
C GLY A 73 -8.25 -6.98 4.34
N LEU A 74 -7.06 -6.91 3.75
CA LEU A 74 -6.85 -7.52 2.45
C LEU A 74 -6.68 -9.03 2.57
N VAL A 75 -5.83 -9.47 3.49
CA VAL A 75 -5.49 -10.88 3.70
C VAL A 75 -6.37 -11.50 4.77
N ASP A 76 -6.75 -10.71 5.77
CA ASP A 76 -7.68 -11.09 6.83
C ASP A 76 -8.90 -10.17 6.85
N GLY A 77 -10.09 -10.71 6.94
CA GLY A 77 -11.31 -9.91 7.05
C GLY A 77 -11.72 -9.16 5.77
N GLN A 78 -11.44 -9.74 4.61
CA GLN A 78 -11.95 -9.22 3.34
C GLN A 78 -13.49 -9.37 3.32
N PRO A 79 -14.25 -8.29 3.05
CA PRO A 79 -15.71 -8.35 3.09
C PRO A 79 -16.25 -9.13 1.89
N ILE A 80 -17.08 -10.14 2.16
CA ILE A 80 -17.72 -10.94 1.12
C ILE A 80 -18.98 -10.22 0.63
N GLY A 81 -19.12 -10.08 -0.68
CA GLY A 81 -20.32 -9.51 -1.30
C GLY A 81 -20.52 -8.02 -1.06
N ALA A 82 -19.51 -7.30 -0.62
CA ALA A 82 -19.51 -5.85 -0.59
C ALA A 82 -19.12 -5.27 -1.95
N HIS A 83 -19.61 -4.05 -2.26
CA HIS A 83 -19.29 -3.36 -3.51
C HIS A 83 -18.99 -1.88 -3.25
N TYR A 84 -17.79 -1.44 -3.65
CA TYR A 84 -17.31 -0.08 -3.40
C TYR A 84 -17.10 0.70 -4.70
N ASP A 85 -17.50 1.96 -4.69
CA ASP A 85 -17.19 2.92 -5.76
C ASP A 85 -15.72 3.32 -5.74
N LEU A 86 -15.11 3.33 -4.54
CA LEU A 86 -13.70 3.58 -4.34
C LEU A 86 -13.11 2.55 -3.39
N ARG A 87 -12.05 1.90 -3.80
CA ARG A 87 -11.21 1.05 -2.94
C ARG A 87 -9.87 1.74 -2.74
N VAL A 88 -9.53 2.04 -1.51
CA VAL A 88 -8.24 2.59 -1.11
C VAL A 88 -7.43 1.45 -0.52
N TYR A 89 -6.33 1.11 -1.15
CA TYR A 89 -5.37 0.11 -0.69
C TYR A 89 -4.19 0.84 -0.06
N ASP A 90 -4.10 0.78 1.26
CA ASP A 90 -3.08 1.48 2.04
C ASP A 90 -2.25 0.47 2.83
N ASP A 91 -0.94 0.48 2.59
CA ASP A 91 0.04 -0.44 3.17
C ASP A 91 -0.39 -1.92 3.09
N ILE A 92 -0.85 -2.36 1.91
CA ILE A 92 -1.22 -3.76 1.67
C ILE A 92 0.00 -4.68 1.53
N VAL A 93 1.17 -4.13 1.25
CA VAL A 93 2.46 -4.83 1.26
C VAL A 93 3.22 -4.41 2.50
N THR A 94 3.69 -5.38 3.27
CA THR A 94 4.46 -5.19 4.51
C THR A 94 5.76 -6.00 4.43
N GLN A 95 6.69 -5.75 5.32
CA GLN A 95 7.91 -6.55 5.41
C GLN A 95 7.57 -8.04 5.65
N GLU A 96 6.60 -8.33 6.52
CA GLU A 96 6.15 -9.70 6.80
C GLU A 96 5.55 -10.35 5.55
N SER A 97 4.70 -9.63 4.81
CA SER A 97 4.05 -10.16 3.60
C SER A 97 5.01 -10.38 2.43
N THR A 98 6.26 -10.00 2.56
CA THR A 98 7.31 -10.17 1.56
C THR A 98 8.44 -11.08 2.02
N SER A 99 8.30 -11.70 3.20
CA SER A 99 9.33 -12.55 3.80
C SER A 99 9.55 -13.88 3.06
N THR A 100 8.52 -14.39 2.39
CA THR A 100 8.64 -15.60 1.55
C THR A 100 7.83 -15.43 0.24
N PRO A 101 8.16 -16.20 -0.82
CA PRO A 101 7.38 -16.22 -2.07
C PRO A 101 5.90 -16.52 -1.84
N GLU A 102 5.58 -17.42 -0.91
CA GLU A 102 4.20 -17.81 -0.58
C GLU A 102 3.42 -16.64 0.04
N GLN A 103 4.07 -15.83 0.90
CA GLN A 103 3.44 -14.64 1.48
C GLN A 103 3.19 -13.56 0.42
N ILE A 104 4.11 -13.39 -0.52
CA ILE A 104 3.93 -12.49 -1.68
C ILE A 104 2.73 -12.94 -2.51
N GLU A 105 2.68 -14.23 -2.86
CA GLU A 105 1.57 -14.76 -3.66
C GLU A 105 0.24 -14.69 -2.92
N LYS A 106 0.20 -14.96 -1.61
CA LYS A 106 -0.99 -14.82 -0.77
C LYS A 106 -1.55 -13.40 -0.84
N THR A 107 -0.69 -12.40 -0.67
CA THR A 107 -1.07 -10.98 -0.72
C THR A 107 -1.54 -10.59 -2.13
N THR A 108 -0.83 -11.04 -3.15
CA THR A 108 -1.17 -10.79 -4.56
C THR A 108 -2.50 -11.43 -4.94
N SER A 109 -2.76 -12.66 -4.49
CA SER A 109 -4.02 -13.36 -4.73
C SER A 109 -5.19 -12.73 -3.97
N ALA A 110 -5.00 -12.35 -2.72
CA ALA A 110 -6.01 -11.61 -1.96
C ALA A 110 -6.37 -10.28 -2.66
N ARG A 111 -5.37 -9.58 -3.20
CA ARG A 111 -5.61 -8.36 -3.98
C ARG A 111 -6.37 -8.66 -5.28
N LYS A 112 -6.08 -9.76 -5.99
CA LYS A 112 -6.86 -10.17 -7.17
C LYS A 112 -8.33 -10.41 -6.81
N LEU A 113 -8.60 -11.12 -5.71
CA LEU A 113 -9.97 -11.38 -5.25
C LEU A 113 -10.72 -10.08 -4.89
N SER A 114 -10.04 -9.09 -4.31
CA SER A 114 -10.66 -7.80 -3.98
C SER A 114 -11.13 -6.99 -5.20
N LEU A 115 -10.78 -7.38 -6.42
CA LEU A 115 -11.30 -6.75 -7.65
C LEU A 115 -12.81 -6.94 -7.78
N ALA A 116 -13.34 -8.09 -7.35
CA ALA A 116 -14.77 -8.37 -7.35
C ALA A 116 -15.58 -7.44 -6.41
N LEU A 117 -14.91 -6.72 -5.52
CA LEU A 117 -15.53 -5.74 -4.63
C LEU A 117 -15.71 -4.36 -5.27
N ALA A 118 -15.55 -4.22 -6.58
CA ALA A 118 -15.93 -3.03 -7.32
C ALA A 118 -17.42 -3.00 -7.57
N THR A 119 -18.04 -1.81 -7.57
CA THR A 119 -19.41 -1.67 -8.09
C THR A 119 -19.47 -2.06 -9.56
N ALA A 120 -20.65 -2.43 -10.05
CA ALA A 120 -20.87 -2.80 -11.45
C ALA A 120 -20.51 -1.66 -12.44
N ALA A 121 -20.52 -0.42 -11.98
CA ALA A 121 -20.05 0.75 -12.74
C ALA A 121 -18.52 0.83 -12.88
N GLY A 122 -17.78 -0.15 -12.35
CA GLY A 122 -16.32 -0.23 -12.48
C GLY A 122 -15.55 0.61 -11.47
N GLY A 123 -15.90 0.54 -10.19
CA GLY A 123 -15.33 1.33 -9.09
C GLY A 123 -13.80 1.53 -9.15
N ARG A 124 -13.36 2.71 -8.74
CA ARG A 124 -11.95 3.13 -8.77
C ARG A 124 -11.12 2.45 -7.69
N ALA A 125 -9.81 2.38 -7.94
CA ALA A 125 -8.84 1.89 -6.95
C ALA A 125 -7.68 2.87 -6.81
N TRP A 126 -7.32 3.22 -5.58
CA TRP A 126 -6.13 3.98 -5.23
C TRP A 126 -5.21 3.13 -4.40
N TYR A 127 -3.92 3.30 -4.61
CA TYR A 127 -2.88 2.57 -3.89
C TYR A 127 -1.92 3.55 -3.26
N ALA A 128 -1.64 3.35 -1.98
CA ALA A 128 -0.54 3.99 -1.27
C ALA A 128 0.25 2.90 -0.54
N GLY A 129 1.56 3.04 -0.44
CA GLY A 129 2.38 2.09 0.30
C GLY A 129 3.84 2.13 -0.09
N THR A 130 4.60 1.30 0.59
CA THR A 130 6.05 1.18 0.47
C THR A 130 6.42 -0.14 -0.20
N ARG A 131 7.48 -0.13 -1.00
CA ARG A 131 8.06 -1.31 -1.63
C ARG A 131 8.98 -2.03 -0.65
N TYR A 132 8.78 -3.33 -0.48
CA TYR A 132 9.62 -4.15 0.42
C TYR A 132 10.39 -5.25 -0.28
N HIS A 133 9.95 -5.66 -1.48
CA HIS A 133 10.59 -6.71 -2.24
C HIS A 133 10.53 -6.41 -3.75
N PRO A 134 11.55 -6.75 -4.56
CA PRO A 134 11.55 -6.52 -6.01
C PRO A 134 10.36 -7.15 -6.73
N MET A 135 9.87 -8.28 -6.25
CA MET A 135 8.72 -9.02 -6.81
C MET A 135 7.46 -8.93 -5.95
N ASP A 136 7.30 -7.86 -5.17
CA ASP A 136 6.10 -7.68 -4.35
C ASP A 136 4.83 -7.45 -5.18
N THR A 137 3.70 -7.41 -4.50
CA THR A 137 2.39 -7.19 -5.14
C THR A 137 2.36 -5.89 -5.95
N TYR A 138 3.00 -4.81 -5.48
CA TYR A 138 3.06 -3.55 -6.25
C TYR A 138 3.84 -3.71 -7.56
N GLN A 139 4.96 -4.44 -7.55
CA GLN A 139 5.69 -4.73 -8.80
C GLN A 139 4.82 -5.51 -9.77
N THR A 140 4.13 -6.53 -9.30
CA THR A 140 3.19 -7.29 -10.13
C THR A 140 2.13 -6.40 -10.78
N LEU A 141 1.63 -5.38 -10.07
CA LEU A 141 0.64 -4.43 -10.62
C LEU A 141 1.26 -3.48 -11.66
N ILE A 142 2.49 -3.06 -11.43
CA ILE A 142 3.24 -2.19 -12.35
C ILE A 142 3.53 -2.96 -13.65
N ASP A 143 4.06 -4.16 -13.58
CA ASP A 143 4.41 -5.01 -14.71
C ASP A 143 3.19 -5.32 -15.59
N ARG A 144 2.04 -5.54 -14.96
CA ARG A 144 0.75 -5.74 -15.64
C ARG A 144 0.10 -4.46 -16.14
N LYS A 145 0.75 -3.30 -15.95
CA LYS A 145 0.18 -1.97 -16.28
C LYS A 145 -1.19 -1.72 -15.62
N ALA A 146 -1.46 -2.38 -14.49
CA ALA A 146 -2.70 -2.24 -13.73
C ALA A 146 -2.75 -0.96 -12.90
N LEU A 147 -1.60 -0.32 -12.68
CA LEU A 147 -1.50 0.99 -12.06
C LEU A 147 -0.37 1.81 -12.72
N LYS A 148 -0.50 3.14 -12.63
CA LYS A 148 0.55 4.08 -13.01
C LYS A 148 1.21 4.61 -11.74
N PRO A 149 2.44 4.17 -11.42
CA PRO A 149 3.08 4.55 -10.16
C PRO A 149 3.51 6.01 -10.17
N ARG A 150 3.38 6.65 -9.02
CA ARG A 150 4.02 7.92 -8.70
C ARG A 150 4.96 7.67 -7.52
N VAL A 151 6.22 7.43 -7.82
CA VAL A 151 7.23 7.15 -6.81
C VAL A 151 7.70 8.46 -6.16
N ARG A 152 7.80 8.46 -4.83
CA ARG A 152 8.37 9.53 -4.01
C ARG A 152 9.48 8.93 -3.17
N ILE A 153 10.67 9.49 -3.30
CA ILE A 153 11.85 9.09 -2.53
C ILE A 153 12.27 10.22 -1.61
N CYS A 154 13.11 9.91 -0.63
CA CYS A 154 13.57 10.89 0.36
C CYS A 154 14.57 11.91 -0.19
N MET A 155 15.03 11.76 -1.42
CA MET A 155 16.01 12.65 -2.06
C MET A 155 15.41 13.26 -3.34
N ASP A 156 15.87 14.45 -3.70
CA ASP A 156 15.61 15.05 -4.99
C ASP A 156 16.61 14.55 -6.07
N LYS A 157 16.55 15.18 -7.24
CA LYS A 157 17.43 14.84 -8.37
C LYS A 157 18.91 15.17 -8.12
N ASP A 158 19.17 16.08 -7.21
CA ASP A 158 20.51 16.55 -6.86
C ASP A 158 21.08 15.81 -5.64
N GLY A 159 20.33 14.78 -5.14
CA GLY A 159 20.70 13.99 -4.00
C GLY A 159 20.47 14.66 -2.64
N GLN A 160 19.78 15.81 -2.62
CA GLN A 160 19.43 16.52 -1.39
C GLN A 160 18.20 15.89 -0.75
N SER A 161 18.21 15.82 0.58
CA SER A 161 17.05 15.30 1.33
C SER A 161 15.85 16.24 1.22
N VAL A 162 14.68 15.65 0.87
CA VAL A 162 13.40 16.39 0.81
C VAL A 162 12.49 16.13 2.01
N LEU A 163 12.87 15.20 2.90
CA LEU A 163 12.04 14.83 4.06
C LEU A 163 12.58 15.38 5.38
N MET A 164 13.89 15.50 5.51
CA MET A 164 14.55 15.92 6.75
C MET A 164 15.93 16.52 6.45
N ALA A 165 16.61 17.06 7.45
CA ALA A 165 17.98 17.54 7.30
C ALA A 165 18.94 16.37 6.94
N ASP A 166 19.96 16.65 6.12
CA ASP A 166 20.85 15.63 5.55
C ASP A 166 21.63 14.84 6.62
N ASP A 167 22.00 15.48 7.72
CA ASP A 167 22.64 14.83 8.85
C ASP A 167 21.74 13.78 9.50
N LYS A 168 20.46 14.11 9.65
CA LYS A 168 19.45 13.16 10.17
C LYS A 168 19.20 12.02 9.20
N LEU A 169 19.18 12.30 7.89
CA LEU A 169 19.02 11.26 6.88
C LEU A 169 20.21 10.29 6.87
N LYS A 170 21.45 10.81 6.99
CA LYS A 170 22.66 9.99 7.09
C LYS A 170 22.61 9.10 8.34
N LYS A 171 22.23 9.65 9.49
CA LYS A 171 22.07 8.89 10.73
C LYS A 171 21.03 7.79 10.58
N LEU A 172 19.87 8.12 10.03
CA LEU A 172 18.80 7.17 9.77
C LEU A 172 19.24 6.03 8.86
N ARG A 173 20.00 6.34 7.79
CA ARG A 173 20.59 5.35 6.89
C ARG A 173 21.50 4.36 7.61
N THR A 174 22.36 4.87 8.51
CA THR A 174 23.24 4.03 9.32
C THR A 174 22.45 3.13 10.28
N GLU A 175 21.41 3.67 10.92
CA GLU A 175 20.58 2.92 11.87
C GLU A 175 19.69 1.86 11.19
N MET A 176 19.12 2.18 10.03
CA MET A 176 18.26 1.25 9.28
C MET A 176 19.04 0.18 8.54
N GLY A 177 20.30 0.45 8.18
CA GLY A 177 21.08 -0.34 7.25
C GLY A 177 20.66 -0.13 5.79
N GLU A 178 21.58 -0.37 4.86
CA GLU A 178 21.41 -0.07 3.43
C GLU A 178 20.16 -0.69 2.80
N ARG A 179 19.89 -1.95 3.11
CA ARG A 179 18.77 -2.70 2.54
C ARG A 179 17.41 -2.08 2.91
N THR A 180 17.21 -1.84 4.21
CA THR A 180 15.96 -1.25 4.71
C THR A 180 15.80 0.18 4.20
N PHE A 181 16.90 0.94 4.20
CA PHE A 181 16.91 2.30 3.68
C PHE A 181 16.56 2.35 2.19
N ALA A 182 17.16 1.47 1.37
CA ALA A 182 16.85 1.38 -0.06
C ALA A 182 15.36 1.07 -0.31
N ALA A 183 14.79 0.14 0.44
CA ALA A 183 13.38 -0.22 0.31
C ALA A 183 12.46 0.93 0.74
N GLN A 184 12.63 1.44 1.97
CA GLN A 184 11.67 2.37 2.57
C GLN A 184 11.90 3.82 2.14
N MET A 185 13.14 4.26 2.01
CA MET A 185 13.47 5.65 1.73
C MET A 185 13.69 5.94 0.25
N LEU A 186 14.22 4.97 -0.50
CA LEU A 186 14.47 5.13 -1.94
C LEU A 186 13.45 4.39 -2.81
N GLN A 187 12.55 3.61 -2.22
CA GLN A 187 11.57 2.77 -2.93
C GLN A 187 12.23 1.80 -3.93
N GLN A 188 13.44 1.37 -3.63
CA GLN A 188 14.27 0.45 -4.41
C GLN A 188 14.60 -0.79 -3.57
N PRO A 189 13.64 -1.71 -3.37
CA PRO A 189 13.87 -2.90 -2.59
C PRO A 189 14.89 -3.81 -3.28
N VAL A 190 15.84 -4.33 -2.50
CA VAL A 190 16.82 -5.31 -2.94
C VAL A 190 16.38 -6.68 -2.43
N GLY A 191 16.26 -7.68 -3.30
CA GLY A 191 15.85 -9.04 -2.93
C GLY A 191 16.87 -9.75 -2.02
N GLU A 192 16.40 -10.70 -1.23
CA GLU A 192 17.28 -11.65 -0.55
C GLU A 192 17.96 -12.50 -1.62
N GLY A 193 19.29 -12.54 -1.59
CA GLY A 193 20.09 -13.21 -2.60
C GLY A 193 20.46 -12.38 -3.83
N MET A 194 19.88 -11.20 -4.02
CA MET A 194 20.41 -10.25 -4.98
C MET A 194 21.66 -9.59 -4.40
N ARG A 195 22.82 -10.05 -4.87
CA ARG A 195 24.18 -9.55 -4.63
C ARG A 195 24.88 -10.09 -3.39
N THR A 196 24.86 -11.40 -3.23
CA THR A 196 26.01 -12.08 -2.60
C THR A 196 27.27 -11.84 -3.46
N PHE A 197 27.06 -11.58 -4.77
CA PHE A 197 28.12 -11.26 -5.71
C PHE A 197 27.90 -9.86 -6.28
N GLN A 198 28.97 -9.06 -6.35
CA GLN A 198 28.96 -7.76 -7.05
C GLN A 198 29.23 -8.00 -8.52
N ASP A 199 28.62 -7.20 -9.40
CA ASP A 199 28.76 -7.37 -10.85
C ASP A 199 30.23 -7.29 -11.28
N ASP A 200 31.05 -6.50 -10.58
CA ASP A 200 32.49 -6.32 -10.77
C ASP A 200 33.28 -7.60 -10.46
N TRP A 201 32.69 -8.56 -9.76
CA TRP A 201 33.31 -9.85 -9.44
C TRP A 201 33.23 -10.85 -10.61
N PHE A 202 32.31 -10.59 -11.55
CA PHE A 202 32.16 -11.42 -12.75
C PHE A 202 33.06 -10.88 -13.84
N GLN A 203 34.14 -11.61 -14.13
CA GLN A 203 34.98 -11.32 -15.27
C GLN A 203 34.44 -12.05 -16.49
N THR A 204 34.13 -11.31 -17.55
CA THR A 204 33.76 -11.88 -18.83
C THR A 204 35.04 -12.28 -19.56
N LEU A 205 35.19 -13.56 -19.85
CA LEU A 205 36.29 -14.06 -20.66
C LEU A 205 35.87 -14.02 -22.14
N GLU A 206 36.66 -13.39 -23.00
CA GLU A 206 36.46 -13.39 -24.47
C GLU A 206 36.61 -14.78 -25.09
N LYS A 207 37.44 -15.63 -24.46
CA LYS A 207 37.62 -17.04 -24.85
C LYS A 207 37.72 -17.90 -23.60
N LEU A 208 37.03 -19.05 -23.62
CA LEU A 208 37.20 -20.07 -22.60
C LEU A 208 38.68 -20.54 -22.58
N PRO A 209 39.30 -20.65 -21.39
CA PRO A 209 40.58 -21.27 -21.24
C PRO A 209 40.56 -22.73 -21.79
N ALA A 210 41.70 -23.21 -22.30
CA ALA A 210 41.78 -24.58 -22.72
C ALA A 210 41.41 -25.54 -21.57
N PRO A 211 40.72 -26.68 -21.88
CA PRO A 211 40.19 -27.60 -20.85
C PRO A 211 41.19 -28.06 -19.81
N GLU A 212 42.49 -28.12 -20.20
CA GLU A 212 43.60 -28.49 -19.32
C GLU A 212 43.91 -27.45 -18.22
N LYS A 213 43.42 -26.21 -18.40
CA LYS A 213 43.59 -25.10 -17.45
C LYS A 213 42.37 -24.90 -16.53
N LEU A 214 41.32 -25.73 -16.70
CA LEU A 214 40.12 -25.69 -15.89
C LEU A 214 40.25 -26.73 -14.76
N ASN A 215 40.19 -26.27 -13.52
CA ASN A 215 40.05 -27.19 -12.40
C ASN A 215 38.66 -27.85 -12.46
N ARG A 216 38.64 -29.19 -12.53
CA ARG A 216 37.42 -29.96 -12.34
C ARG A 216 37.28 -30.27 -10.86
N TYR A 217 36.24 -29.77 -10.26
CA TYR A 217 35.84 -30.15 -8.90
C TYR A 217 34.74 -31.22 -9.01
#